data_5be7b3862ac65186bc0d0f883a85779e
#
_entry.id   5be7b3862ac65186bc0d0f883a85779e
#
_cell.length_a   1.000
_cell.length_b   1.000
_cell.length_c   1.000
_cell.angle_alpha   90.00
_cell.angle_beta   90.00
_cell.angle_gamma   90.00
#
_symmetry.space_group_name_H-M   'P 1'
#
loop_
_entity.id
_entity.type
_entity.pdbx_description
1 polymer ?
#
loop_
_entity_poly.entity_id
_entity_poly.type
_entity_poly.pdbx_seq_one_letter_code
_entity_poly.pdbx_strand_id
1 'polypeptide(L)'
;AQDARGSFADMAGVVARFGNNAKDAFGGSAEVVAFANLVQKQMTIAGASTQEASNAMLQLSQALGSGVLRGDELNSIFEQAPNLIQNIADYLQVPIGEIREMASKGELSANVVKAAIFAASDDINAKFEAMPMTWAQLWQSFQNTALMAFQPVLQRLNEFANSTATQEFIANAVQAMSKLARVALIVLNIFVAIANVVAGAWPIIS
;
A
#
# COMPACT_ATOMS: atom_id res chain seq x y z
N ALA A 1 -9.49 -1.31 5.42
CA ALA A 1 -8.24 -1.48 6.14
C ALA A 1 -8.47 -1.59 7.64
N GLN A 2 -9.07 -0.60 8.26
CA GLN A 2 -9.33 -0.59 9.71
C GLN A 2 -10.20 -1.79 10.13
N ASP A 3 -11.26 -2.05 9.40
CA ASP A 3 -12.18 -3.17 9.62
C ASP A 3 -11.51 -4.56 9.51
N ALA A 4 -10.46 -4.70 8.72
CA ALA A 4 -9.67 -5.92 8.58
C ALA A 4 -8.32 -5.87 9.34
N ARG A 5 -8.14 -4.92 10.26
CA ARG A 5 -6.94 -4.69 11.09
C ARG A 5 -5.64 -4.59 10.27
N GLY A 6 -5.73 -4.18 9.00
CA GLY A 6 -4.62 -4.03 8.07
C GLY A 6 -4.15 -2.60 7.90
N SER A 7 -2.99 -2.41 7.27
CA SER A 7 -2.48 -1.11 6.86
C SER A 7 -3.37 -0.48 5.78
N PHE A 8 -3.65 0.81 5.89
CA PHE A 8 -4.40 1.53 4.86
C PHE A 8 -3.68 1.52 3.51
N ALA A 9 -2.37 1.73 3.51
CA ALA A 9 -1.57 1.75 2.29
C ALA A 9 -1.55 0.39 1.58
N ASP A 10 -1.35 -0.70 2.35
CA ASP A 10 -1.33 -2.06 1.80
C ASP A 10 -2.71 -2.43 1.24
N MET A 11 -3.79 -2.14 1.96
CA MET A 11 -5.15 -2.42 1.51
C MET A 11 -5.52 -1.60 0.27
N ALA A 12 -5.12 -0.32 0.19
CA ALA A 12 -5.34 0.49 -0.99
C ALA A 12 -4.59 -0.08 -2.21
N GLY A 13 -3.36 -0.56 -2.01
CA GLY A 13 -2.59 -1.26 -3.05
C GLY A 13 -3.26 -2.55 -3.52
N VAL A 14 -3.79 -3.35 -2.59
CA VAL A 14 -4.53 -4.58 -2.89
C VAL A 14 -5.80 -4.29 -3.68
N VAL A 15 -6.62 -3.33 -3.24
CA VAL A 15 -7.85 -2.93 -3.93
C VAL A 15 -7.55 -2.43 -5.34
N ALA A 16 -6.49 -1.62 -5.52
CA ALA A 16 -6.06 -1.16 -6.83
C ALA A 16 -5.66 -2.32 -7.76
N ARG A 17 -4.94 -3.33 -7.23
CA ARG A 17 -4.56 -4.52 -8.01
C ARG A 17 -5.77 -5.34 -8.44
N PHE A 18 -6.71 -5.62 -7.54
CA PHE A 18 -7.95 -6.31 -7.90
C PHE A 18 -8.76 -5.51 -8.92
N GLY A 19 -8.88 -4.19 -8.74
CA GLY A 19 -9.58 -3.32 -9.68
C GLY A 19 -8.94 -3.25 -11.06
N ASN A 20 -7.61 -3.35 -11.14
CA ASN A 20 -6.89 -3.30 -12.41
C ASN A 20 -6.78 -4.68 -13.07
N ASN A 21 -6.44 -5.71 -12.31
CA ASN A 21 -6.15 -7.04 -12.86
C ASN A 21 -7.40 -7.89 -13.07
N ALA A 22 -8.40 -7.74 -12.19
CA ALA A 22 -9.60 -8.57 -12.17
C ALA A 22 -10.88 -7.76 -12.42
N LYS A 23 -10.78 -6.68 -13.21
CA LYS A 23 -11.90 -5.76 -13.50
C LYS A 23 -13.18 -6.47 -13.93
N ASP A 24 -13.06 -7.47 -14.79
CA ASP A 24 -14.18 -8.20 -15.37
C ASP A 24 -14.80 -9.23 -14.41
N ALA A 25 -14.11 -9.56 -13.30
CA ALA A 25 -14.63 -10.45 -12.27
C ALA A 25 -15.57 -9.74 -11.28
N PHE A 26 -15.56 -8.40 -11.22
CA PHE A 26 -16.30 -7.61 -10.24
C PHE A 26 -17.28 -6.64 -10.88
N GLY A 27 -18.44 -6.46 -10.24
CA GLY A 27 -19.47 -5.53 -10.68
C GLY A 27 -19.19 -4.05 -10.37
N GLY A 28 -18.08 -3.74 -9.66
CA GLY A 28 -17.67 -2.38 -9.34
C GLY A 28 -16.71 -2.28 -8.16
N SER A 29 -16.24 -1.07 -7.88
CA SER A 29 -15.24 -0.81 -6.84
C SER A 29 -15.69 -1.20 -5.42
N ALA A 30 -16.98 -1.08 -5.11
CA ALA A 30 -17.50 -1.48 -3.81
C ALA A 30 -17.38 -2.99 -3.59
N GLU A 31 -17.63 -3.80 -4.62
CA GLU A 31 -17.48 -5.26 -4.56
C GLU A 31 -16.01 -5.66 -4.43
N VAL A 32 -15.12 -4.96 -5.14
CA VAL A 32 -13.65 -5.16 -5.01
C VAL A 32 -13.19 -4.90 -3.57
N VAL A 33 -13.64 -3.79 -2.97
CA VAL A 33 -13.29 -3.44 -1.58
C VAL A 33 -13.81 -4.47 -0.59
N ALA A 34 -15.07 -4.91 -0.75
CA ALA A 34 -15.68 -5.92 0.12
C ALA A 34 -14.94 -7.26 0.01
N PHE A 35 -14.62 -7.71 -1.20
CA PHE A 35 -13.86 -8.92 -1.45
C PHE A 35 -12.46 -8.86 -0.84
N ALA A 36 -11.71 -7.78 -1.10
CA ALA A 36 -10.38 -7.58 -0.55
C ALA A 36 -10.38 -7.56 0.99
N ASN A 37 -11.43 -6.99 1.61
CA ASN A 37 -11.60 -6.99 3.04
C ASN A 37 -11.78 -8.42 3.60
N LEU A 38 -12.65 -9.23 2.99
CA LEU A 38 -12.88 -10.61 3.40
C LEU A 38 -11.62 -11.48 3.23
N VAL A 39 -10.90 -11.32 2.12
CA VAL A 39 -9.63 -12.04 1.88
C VAL A 39 -8.59 -11.63 2.92
N GLN A 40 -8.47 -10.34 3.23
CA GLN A 40 -7.54 -9.87 4.29
C GLN A 40 -7.89 -10.47 5.66
N LYS A 41 -9.19 -10.52 6.01
CA LYS A 41 -9.64 -11.17 7.24
C LYS A 41 -9.25 -12.65 7.26
N GLN A 42 -9.40 -13.37 6.16
CA GLN A 42 -8.99 -14.77 6.03
C GLN A 42 -7.49 -14.96 6.21
N MET A 43 -6.66 -14.10 5.61
CA MET A 43 -5.20 -14.11 5.82
C MET A 43 -4.84 -13.90 7.29
N THR A 44 -5.53 -12.95 7.93
CA THR A 44 -5.33 -12.67 9.36
C THR A 44 -5.75 -13.86 10.24
N ILE A 45 -6.89 -14.50 9.94
CA ILE A 45 -7.35 -15.73 10.63
C ILE A 45 -6.36 -16.87 10.46
N ALA A 46 -5.76 -17.01 9.28
CA ALA A 46 -4.72 -17.99 9.01
C ALA A 46 -3.39 -17.70 9.72
N GLY A 47 -3.23 -16.52 10.30
CA GLY A 47 -1.99 -16.11 10.97
C GLY A 47 -0.89 -15.67 9.99
N ALA A 48 -1.23 -15.38 8.74
CA ALA A 48 -0.28 -14.91 7.75
C ALA A 48 0.34 -13.56 8.17
N SER A 49 1.65 -13.43 7.99
CA SER A 49 2.34 -12.15 8.13
C SER A 49 1.88 -11.16 7.06
N THR A 50 2.15 -9.87 7.25
CA THR A 50 1.81 -8.83 6.27
C THR A 50 2.40 -9.12 4.88
N GLN A 51 3.63 -9.64 4.83
CA GLN A 51 4.29 -9.97 3.57
C GLN A 51 3.63 -11.18 2.88
N GLU A 52 3.32 -12.23 3.62
CA GLU A 52 2.63 -13.42 3.11
C GLU A 52 1.24 -13.06 2.60
N ALA A 53 0.46 -12.29 3.37
CA ALA A 53 -0.84 -11.80 2.95
C ALA A 53 -0.77 -10.98 1.66
N SER A 54 0.22 -10.08 1.55
CA SER A 54 0.42 -9.27 0.33
C SER A 54 0.76 -10.12 -0.89
N ASN A 55 1.60 -11.13 -0.72
CA ASN A 55 1.97 -12.06 -1.79
C ASN A 55 0.77 -12.92 -2.24
N ALA A 56 0.03 -13.51 -1.28
CA ALA A 56 -1.17 -14.29 -1.59
C ALA A 56 -2.24 -13.46 -2.29
N MET A 57 -2.45 -12.22 -1.86
CA MET A 57 -3.38 -11.30 -2.50
C MET A 57 -2.95 -10.92 -3.93
N LEU A 58 -1.64 -10.77 -4.16
CA LEU A 58 -1.11 -10.56 -5.51
C LEU A 58 -1.44 -11.76 -6.40
N GLN A 59 -1.12 -12.98 -5.95
CA GLN A 59 -1.42 -14.22 -6.70
C GLN A 59 -2.92 -14.36 -6.97
N LEU A 60 -3.75 -14.11 -5.95
CA LEU A 60 -5.20 -14.15 -6.10
C LEU A 60 -5.71 -13.11 -7.12
N SER A 61 -5.16 -11.89 -7.11
CA SER A 61 -5.54 -10.85 -8.08
C SER A 61 -5.17 -11.22 -9.51
N GLN A 62 -4.04 -11.90 -9.71
CA GLN A 62 -3.61 -12.40 -11.01
C GLN A 62 -4.51 -13.55 -11.47
N ALA A 63 -4.82 -14.49 -10.59
CA ALA A 63 -5.72 -15.61 -10.87
C ALA A 63 -7.12 -15.12 -11.27
N LEU A 64 -7.70 -14.19 -10.52
CA LEU A 64 -9.00 -13.60 -10.85
C LEU A 64 -8.97 -12.81 -12.16
N GLY A 65 -7.85 -12.13 -12.44
CA GLY A 65 -7.63 -11.42 -13.71
C GLY A 65 -7.49 -12.33 -14.91
N SER A 66 -6.93 -13.54 -14.75
CA SER A 66 -6.87 -14.56 -15.80
C SER A 66 -8.21 -15.27 -16.01
N GLY A 67 -9.17 -15.06 -15.11
CA GLY A 67 -10.50 -15.68 -15.13
C GLY A 67 -10.58 -17.04 -14.42
N VAL A 68 -9.44 -17.65 -14.07
CA VAL A 68 -9.37 -18.95 -13.40
C VAL A 68 -8.23 -19.01 -12.38
N LEU A 69 -8.48 -19.67 -11.25
CA LEU A 69 -7.46 -20.00 -10.25
C LEU A 69 -6.79 -21.32 -10.64
N ARG A 70 -5.51 -21.27 -11.00
CA ARG A 70 -4.73 -22.43 -11.44
C ARG A 70 -3.80 -22.95 -10.33
N GLY A 71 -3.09 -24.06 -10.66
CA GLY A 71 -2.30 -24.80 -9.69
C GLY A 71 -1.23 -24.01 -8.95
N ASP A 72 -0.50 -23.12 -9.63
CA ASP A 72 0.61 -22.37 -9.03
C ASP A 72 0.10 -21.28 -8.07
N GLU A 73 -0.89 -20.51 -8.48
CA GLU A 73 -1.55 -19.50 -7.63
C GLU A 73 -2.28 -20.18 -6.47
N LEU A 74 -2.96 -21.31 -6.73
CA LEU A 74 -3.63 -22.10 -5.73
C LEU A 74 -2.66 -22.59 -4.65
N ASN A 75 -1.50 -23.14 -5.04
CA ASN A 75 -0.51 -23.65 -4.10
C ASN A 75 -0.01 -22.54 -3.15
N SER A 76 0.27 -21.36 -3.68
CA SER A 76 0.66 -20.20 -2.86
C SER A 76 -0.42 -19.83 -1.84
N ILE A 77 -1.69 -19.85 -2.25
CA ILE A 77 -2.82 -19.56 -1.36
C ILE A 77 -3.02 -20.69 -0.34
N PHE A 78 -2.85 -21.94 -0.74
CA PHE A 78 -2.94 -23.09 0.15
C PHE A 78 -1.95 -23.04 1.32
N GLU A 79 -0.73 -22.59 1.05
CA GLU A 79 0.32 -22.47 2.05
C GLU A 79 0.05 -21.33 3.02
N GLN A 80 -0.48 -20.21 2.52
CA GLN A 80 -0.59 -18.97 3.29
C GLN A 80 -1.97 -18.78 3.93
N ALA A 81 -3.02 -19.32 3.33
CA ALA A 81 -4.39 -19.23 3.82
C ALA A 81 -5.24 -20.46 3.44
N PRO A 82 -4.97 -21.63 4.05
CA PRO A 82 -5.72 -22.85 3.77
C PRO A 82 -7.22 -22.72 4.07
N ASN A 83 -7.60 -21.86 4.99
CA ASN A 83 -8.99 -21.53 5.31
C ASN A 83 -9.74 -20.87 4.13
N LEU A 84 -9.06 -20.12 3.27
CA LEU A 84 -9.66 -19.56 2.05
C LEU A 84 -10.00 -20.68 1.06
N ILE A 85 -9.13 -21.67 0.94
CA ILE A 85 -9.37 -22.85 0.09
C ILE A 85 -10.50 -23.70 0.68
N GLN A 86 -10.58 -23.82 2.01
CA GLN A 86 -11.70 -24.51 2.66
C GLN A 86 -13.04 -23.84 2.32
N ASN A 87 -13.13 -22.51 2.31
CA ASN A 87 -14.36 -21.82 1.93
C ASN A 87 -14.77 -22.13 0.47
N ILE A 88 -13.80 -22.31 -0.44
CA ILE A 88 -14.11 -22.72 -1.81
C ILE A 88 -14.63 -24.16 -1.85
N ALA A 89 -13.99 -25.05 -1.09
CA ALA A 89 -14.41 -26.46 -0.99
C ALA A 89 -15.83 -26.59 -0.41
N ASP A 90 -16.12 -25.87 0.66
CA ASP A 90 -17.44 -25.84 1.33
C ASP A 90 -18.50 -25.28 0.39
N TYR A 91 -18.20 -24.21 -0.34
CA TYR A 91 -19.13 -23.62 -1.32
C TYR A 91 -19.48 -24.59 -2.45
N LEU A 92 -18.47 -25.32 -2.95
CA LEU A 92 -18.64 -26.31 -4.01
C LEU A 92 -19.15 -27.66 -3.51
N GLN A 93 -19.22 -27.86 -2.18
CA GLN A 93 -19.59 -29.11 -1.52
C GLN A 93 -18.70 -30.30 -1.93
N VAL A 94 -17.40 -30.03 -2.06
CA VAL A 94 -16.38 -31.03 -2.40
C VAL A 94 -15.32 -31.13 -1.30
N PRO A 95 -14.64 -32.27 -1.14
CA PRO A 95 -13.50 -32.37 -0.26
C PRO A 95 -12.38 -31.39 -0.67
N ILE A 96 -11.68 -30.80 0.31
CA ILE A 96 -10.59 -29.83 0.04
C ILE A 96 -9.50 -30.40 -0.89
N GLY A 97 -9.29 -31.72 -0.86
CA GLY A 97 -8.33 -32.41 -1.74
C GLY A 97 -8.70 -32.31 -3.22
N GLU A 98 -9.98 -32.25 -3.57
CA GLU A 98 -10.45 -32.13 -4.96
C GLU A 98 -10.20 -30.75 -5.55
N ILE A 99 -10.07 -29.72 -4.72
CA ILE A 99 -9.82 -28.35 -5.18
C ILE A 99 -8.54 -28.24 -6.03
N ARG A 100 -7.49 -29.00 -5.68
CA ARG A 100 -6.26 -29.03 -6.48
C ARG A 100 -6.45 -29.62 -7.87
N GLU A 101 -7.25 -30.68 -7.96
CA GLU A 101 -7.58 -31.31 -9.24
C GLU A 101 -8.43 -30.36 -10.09
N MET A 102 -9.44 -29.73 -9.51
CA MET A 102 -10.27 -28.73 -10.18
C MET A 102 -9.46 -27.53 -10.68
N ALA A 103 -8.51 -27.04 -9.88
CA ALA A 103 -7.61 -25.97 -10.29
C ALA A 103 -6.73 -26.38 -11.48
N SER A 104 -6.19 -27.60 -11.46
CA SER A 104 -5.37 -28.13 -12.57
C SER A 104 -6.15 -28.25 -13.89
N LYS A 105 -7.46 -28.49 -13.79
CA LYS A 105 -8.39 -28.56 -14.94
C LYS A 105 -8.93 -27.18 -15.33
N GLY A 106 -8.64 -26.10 -14.56
CA GLY A 106 -9.17 -24.77 -14.82
C GLY A 106 -10.65 -24.61 -14.47
N GLU A 107 -11.20 -25.45 -13.61
CA GLU A 107 -12.61 -25.43 -13.20
C GLU A 107 -12.91 -24.40 -12.12
N LEU A 108 -11.88 -23.88 -11.43
CA LEU A 108 -12.02 -22.82 -10.43
C LEU A 108 -12.04 -21.44 -11.09
N SER A 109 -13.19 -21.07 -11.66
CA SER A 109 -13.34 -19.75 -12.28
C SER A 109 -13.30 -18.62 -11.23
N ALA A 110 -12.92 -17.42 -11.68
CA ALA A 110 -12.92 -16.21 -10.84
C ALA A 110 -14.28 -15.97 -10.16
N ASN A 111 -15.39 -16.27 -10.86
CA ASN A 111 -16.73 -16.14 -10.31
C ASN A 111 -17.00 -17.15 -9.19
N VAL A 112 -16.52 -18.39 -9.32
CA VAL A 112 -16.64 -19.42 -8.29
C VAL A 112 -15.87 -18.99 -7.03
N VAL A 113 -14.62 -18.57 -7.19
CA VAL A 113 -13.78 -18.10 -6.07
C VAL A 113 -14.42 -16.92 -5.36
N LYS A 114 -14.88 -15.93 -6.14
CA LYS A 114 -15.58 -14.76 -5.62
C LYS A 114 -16.84 -15.14 -4.85
N ALA A 115 -17.71 -15.96 -5.44
CA ALA A 115 -18.95 -16.39 -4.83
C ALA A 115 -18.72 -17.18 -3.53
N ALA A 116 -17.72 -18.05 -3.50
CA ALA A 116 -17.35 -18.81 -2.31
C ALA A 116 -16.93 -17.90 -1.13
N ILE A 117 -16.11 -16.88 -1.40
CA ILE A 117 -15.68 -15.95 -0.35
C ILE A 117 -16.85 -15.09 0.15
N PHE A 118 -17.73 -14.62 -0.73
CA PHE A 118 -18.90 -13.88 -0.30
C PHE A 118 -19.92 -14.77 0.45
N ALA A 119 -20.10 -16.01 0.03
CA ALA A 119 -20.97 -16.97 0.74
C ALA A 119 -20.47 -17.26 2.17
N ALA A 120 -19.15 -17.23 2.38
CA ALA A 120 -18.51 -17.42 3.68
C ALA A 120 -18.42 -16.14 4.52
N SER A 121 -18.97 -15.00 4.07
CA SER A 121 -18.77 -13.68 4.70
C SER A 121 -19.11 -13.64 6.17
N ASP A 122 -20.24 -14.23 6.57
CA ASP A 122 -20.70 -14.22 7.96
C ASP A 122 -19.77 -15.04 8.86
N ASP A 123 -19.36 -16.22 8.41
CA ASP A 123 -18.41 -17.09 9.12
C ASP A 123 -17.03 -16.41 9.26
N ILE A 124 -16.54 -15.80 8.16
CA ILE A 124 -15.28 -15.02 8.15
C ILE A 124 -15.33 -13.88 9.17
N ASN A 125 -16.42 -13.11 9.16
CA ASN A 125 -16.58 -11.99 10.08
C ASN A 125 -16.67 -12.47 11.53
N ALA A 126 -17.44 -13.50 11.81
CA ALA A 126 -17.57 -14.05 13.16
C ALA A 126 -16.24 -14.58 13.71
N LYS A 127 -15.49 -15.34 12.92
CA LYS A 127 -14.17 -15.85 13.32
C LYS A 127 -13.17 -14.71 13.54
N PHE A 128 -13.16 -13.71 12.65
CA PHE A 128 -12.27 -12.56 12.76
C PHE A 128 -12.56 -11.71 14.00
N GLU A 129 -13.84 -11.44 14.30
CA GLU A 129 -14.26 -10.67 15.47
C GLU A 129 -13.94 -11.39 16.79
N ALA A 130 -14.03 -12.72 16.82
CA ALA A 130 -13.65 -13.53 17.97
C ALA A 130 -12.15 -13.53 18.27
N MET A 131 -11.30 -13.12 17.32
CA MET A 131 -9.86 -13.07 17.52
C MET A 131 -9.44 -11.87 18.40
N PRO A 132 -8.60 -12.07 19.42
CA PRO A 132 -8.02 -10.95 20.16
C PRO A 132 -7.12 -10.10 19.25
N MET A 133 -7.14 -8.78 19.47
CA MET A 133 -6.22 -7.90 18.76
C MET A 133 -4.79 -8.04 19.30
N THR A 134 -3.82 -8.15 18.40
CA THR A 134 -2.40 -8.08 18.75
C THR A 134 -1.95 -6.63 18.98
N TRP A 135 -0.84 -6.43 19.70
CA TRP A 135 -0.23 -5.11 19.87
C TRP A 135 0.13 -4.44 18.53
N ALA A 136 0.58 -5.23 17.55
CA ALA A 136 0.87 -4.74 16.20
C ALA A 136 -0.40 -4.24 15.50
N GLN A 137 -1.52 -4.96 15.62
CA GLN A 137 -2.82 -4.56 15.07
C GLN A 137 -3.39 -3.32 15.76
N LEU A 138 -3.22 -3.20 17.09
CA LEU A 138 -3.61 -2.00 17.83
C LEU A 138 -2.79 -0.78 17.37
N TRP A 139 -1.49 -0.93 17.19
CA TRP A 139 -0.63 0.12 16.66
C TRP A 139 -1.01 0.51 15.23
N GLN A 140 -1.30 -0.47 14.38
CA GLN A 140 -1.75 -0.22 13.00
C GLN A 140 -3.09 0.53 12.97
N SER A 141 -4.03 0.15 13.83
CA SER A 141 -5.32 0.86 13.97
C SER A 141 -5.12 2.32 14.40
N PHE A 142 -4.20 2.56 15.33
CA PHE A 142 -3.82 3.90 15.74
C PHE A 142 -3.24 4.71 14.58
N GLN A 143 -2.31 4.14 13.81
CA GLN A 143 -1.72 4.81 12.63
C GLN A 143 -2.78 5.15 11.58
N ASN A 144 -3.68 4.21 11.26
CA ASN A 144 -4.77 4.45 10.31
C ASN A 144 -5.70 5.58 10.78
N THR A 145 -6.02 5.61 12.06
CA THR A 145 -6.87 6.68 12.65
C THR A 145 -6.16 8.03 12.61
N ALA A 146 -4.87 8.05 12.93
CA ALA A 146 -4.06 9.27 12.84
C ALA A 146 -4.00 9.80 11.40
N LEU A 147 -3.75 8.95 10.41
CA LEU A 147 -3.77 9.34 8.99
C LEU A 147 -5.10 9.96 8.58
N MET A 148 -6.23 9.35 8.96
CA MET A 148 -7.55 9.90 8.66
C MET A 148 -7.79 11.26 9.36
N ALA A 149 -7.36 11.39 10.61
CA ALA A 149 -7.49 12.64 11.36
C ALA A 149 -6.63 13.77 10.78
N PHE A 150 -5.46 13.43 10.23
CA PHE A 150 -4.56 14.41 9.61
C PHE A 150 -4.89 14.71 8.14
N GLN A 151 -5.71 13.90 7.48
CA GLN A 151 -6.06 14.09 6.08
C GLN A 151 -6.55 15.52 5.74
N PRO A 152 -7.48 16.15 6.49
CA PRO A 152 -7.91 17.52 6.19
C PRO A 152 -6.80 18.56 6.37
N VAL A 153 -5.86 18.30 7.31
CA VAL A 153 -4.69 19.18 7.51
C VAL A 153 -3.74 19.06 6.33
N LEU A 154 -3.47 17.83 5.86
CA LEU A 154 -2.62 17.59 4.68
C LEU A 154 -3.23 18.21 3.42
N GLN A 155 -4.55 18.13 3.24
CA GLN A 155 -5.24 18.78 2.12
C GLN A 155 -5.06 20.30 2.16
N ARG A 156 -5.26 20.93 3.32
CA ARG A 156 -5.05 22.39 3.47
C ARG A 156 -3.60 22.80 3.25
N LEU A 157 -2.63 21.99 3.74
CA LEU A 157 -1.22 22.23 3.47
C LEU A 157 -0.89 22.11 1.97
N ASN A 158 -1.47 21.14 1.29
CA ASN A 158 -1.30 20.99 -0.15
C ASN A 158 -1.93 22.14 -0.94
N GLU A 159 -3.12 22.59 -0.56
CA GLU A 159 -3.77 23.77 -1.13
C GLU A 159 -2.93 25.04 -0.90
N PHE A 160 -2.42 25.22 0.32
CA PHE A 160 -1.53 26.32 0.64
C PHE A 160 -0.23 26.24 -0.18
N ALA A 161 0.42 25.09 -0.25
CA ALA A 161 1.66 24.89 -1.02
C ALA A 161 1.47 25.15 -2.52
N ASN A 162 0.30 24.86 -3.06
CA ASN A 162 -0.05 25.10 -4.46
C ASN A 162 -0.69 26.46 -4.72
N SER A 163 -0.89 27.29 -3.68
CA SER A 163 -1.44 28.64 -3.87
C SER A 163 -0.43 29.56 -4.57
N THR A 164 -0.93 30.47 -5.39
CA THR A 164 -0.12 31.45 -6.10
C THR A 164 0.73 32.29 -5.13
N ALA A 165 0.17 32.64 -3.98
CA ALA A 165 0.87 33.40 -2.94
C ALA A 165 2.09 32.64 -2.36
N THR A 166 1.97 31.32 -2.17
CA THR A 166 3.08 30.48 -1.70
C THR A 166 4.15 30.33 -2.77
N GLN A 167 3.76 30.15 -4.03
CA GLN A 167 4.68 30.07 -5.15
C GLN A 167 5.46 31.39 -5.33
N GLU A 168 4.78 32.53 -5.26
CA GLU A 168 5.40 33.85 -5.29
C GLU A 168 6.36 34.08 -4.09
N PHE A 169 5.96 33.66 -2.90
CA PHE A 169 6.83 33.73 -1.70
C PHE A 169 8.10 32.89 -1.89
N ILE A 170 7.96 31.65 -2.34
CA ILE A 170 9.11 30.76 -2.60
C ILE A 170 10.01 31.35 -3.69
N ALA A 171 9.44 31.84 -4.79
CA ALA A 171 10.21 32.48 -5.87
C ALA A 171 10.98 33.71 -5.38
N ASN A 172 10.33 34.56 -4.57
CA ASN A 172 10.96 35.73 -3.97
C ASN A 172 12.06 35.35 -2.96
N ALA A 173 11.85 34.32 -2.14
CA ALA A 173 12.83 33.81 -1.21
C ALA A 173 14.06 33.25 -1.94
N VAL A 174 13.86 32.46 -3.01
CA VAL A 174 14.95 31.95 -3.85
C VAL A 174 15.75 33.08 -4.51
N GLN A 175 15.05 34.12 -5.01
CA GLN A 175 15.72 35.29 -5.58
C GLN A 175 16.51 36.07 -4.52
N ALA A 176 15.96 36.24 -3.31
CA ALA A 176 16.67 36.88 -2.21
C ALA A 176 17.94 36.10 -1.82
N MET A 177 17.83 34.79 -1.69
CA MET A 177 18.98 33.92 -1.41
C MET A 177 20.04 33.98 -2.53
N SER A 178 19.65 34.01 -3.79
CA SER A 178 20.58 34.14 -4.92
C SER A 178 21.31 35.47 -4.91
N LYS A 179 20.65 36.58 -4.51
CA LYS A 179 21.30 37.88 -4.33
C LYS A 179 22.30 37.86 -3.18
N LEU A 180 21.95 37.24 -2.04
CA LEU A 180 22.86 37.06 -0.91
C LEU A 180 24.09 36.23 -1.27
N ALA A 181 23.89 35.13 -2.02
CA ALA A 181 25.00 34.31 -2.51
C ALA A 181 25.97 35.10 -3.41
N ARG A 182 25.46 35.98 -4.29
CA ARG A 182 26.30 36.85 -5.13
C ARG A 182 27.08 37.84 -4.28
N VAL A 183 26.48 38.46 -3.28
CA VAL A 183 27.17 39.37 -2.35
C VAL A 183 28.25 38.62 -1.58
N ALA A 184 27.98 37.41 -1.10
CA ALA A 184 28.97 36.58 -0.41
C ALA A 184 30.15 36.23 -1.32
N LEU A 185 29.94 35.94 -2.60
CA LEU A 185 30.99 35.71 -3.58
C LEU A 185 31.84 36.96 -3.85
N ILE A 186 31.21 38.13 -3.93
CA ILE A 186 31.93 39.42 -4.10
C ILE A 186 32.82 39.66 -2.88
N VAL A 187 32.29 39.50 -1.67
CA VAL A 187 33.07 39.68 -0.43
C VAL A 187 34.23 38.68 -0.37
N LEU A 188 34.02 37.41 -0.74
CA LEU A 188 35.05 36.38 -0.81
C LEU A 188 36.17 36.77 -1.80
N ASN A 189 35.81 37.24 -2.99
CA ASN A 189 36.76 37.69 -4.00
C ASN A 189 37.59 38.89 -3.52
N ILE A 190 37.00 39.84 -2.77
CA ILE A 190 37.69 40.96 -2.16
C ILE A 190 38.72 40.43 -1.15
N PHE A 191 38.33 39.49 -0.27
CA PHE A 191 39.25 38.90 0.70
C PHE A 191 40.42 38.16 0.00
N VAL A 192 40.14 37.40 -1.04
CA VAL A 192 41.19 36.72 -1.82
C VAL A 192 42.13 37.72 -2.47
N ALA A 193 41.59 38.83 -3.01
CA ALA A 193 42.43 39.88 -3.63
C ALA A 193 43.32 40.54 -2.57
N ILE A 194 42.80 40.88 -1.39
CA ILE A 194 43.56 41.43 -0.27
C ILE A 194 44.67 40.45 0.16
N ALA A 195 44.33 39.18 0.34
CA ALA A 195 45.29 38.13 0.73
C ALA A 195 46.45 38.04 -0.27
N ASN A 196 46.13 38.08 -1.57
CA ASN A 196 47.13 38.03 -2.63
C ASN A 196 48.07 39.28 -2.63
N VAL A 197 47.50 40.47 -2.35
CA VAL A 197 48.31 41.69 -2.24
C VAL A 197 49.24 41.61 -1.02
N VAL A 198 48.75 41.15 0.12
CA VAL A 198 49.55 40.99 1.35
C VAL A 198 50.66 39.92 1.11
N ALA A 199 50.29 38.77 0.52
CA ALA A 199 51.29 37.72 0.21
C ALA A 199 52.35 38.19 -0.78
N GLY A 200 51.97 39.01 -1.78
CA GLY A 200 52.92 39.61 -2.73
C GLY A 200 53.82 40.69 -2.16
N ALA A 201 53.34 41.41 -1.15
CA ALA A 201 54.12 42.46 -0.46
C ALA A 201 55.04 41.90 0.64
N TRP A 202 54.76 40.70 1.16
CA TRP A 202 55.55 40.10 2.27
C TRP A 202 57.06 39.94 2.00
N PRO A 203 57.53 39.51 0.82
CA PRO A 203 58.94 39.42 0.53
C PRO A 203 59.68 40.75 0.42
N ILE A 204 58.95 41.88 0.35
CA ILE A 204 59.55 43.23 0.24
C ILE A 204 59.74 43.89 1.62
N ILE A 205 59.04 43.39 2.62
CA ILE A 205 59.01 43.92 3.99
C ILE A 205 59.81 43.05 4.96
N SER A 206 60.13 41.80 4.59
CA SER A 206 60.96 40.87 5.35
C SER A 206 62.41 40.93 4.86
#